data_2cf9707d52418e41da8fcbd3de4a174c
#
_entry.id   2cf9707d52418e41da8fcbd3de4a174c
#
_cell.length_a   1.000
_cell.length_b   1.000
_cell.length_c   1.000
_cell.angle_alpha   90.00
_cell.angle_beta   90.00
_cell.angle_gamma   90.00
#
_symmetry.space_group_name_H-M   'P 1'
#
loop_
_entity.id
_entity.type
_entity.pdbx_description
1 polymer ?
#
loop_
_entity_poly.entity_id
_entity_poly.type
_entity_poly.pdbx_seq_one_letter_code
_entity_poly.pdbx_strand_id
1 'polypeptide(L)'
;MFWGDVPVFILEIKTGPKLDLLSAREEADLQTRRRLRDLVGICPLSKLHAVSAFGTKLCFYTTDSSAITPPRIVGDDQFTIDTAPRERWDCDVLEAEGAARPKAVVHEIQQACAQLDSGEHLNSCEMLLTKACH
;
A
#
# COMPACT_ATOMS: atom_id res chain seq x y z
N MET A 1 -2.62 2.29 -10.21
CA MET A 1 -1.27 2.37 -10.79
C MET A 1 -0.83 0.96 -11.17
N PHE A 2 -0.36 0.78 -12.37
CA PHE A 2 -0.08 -0.55 -12.93
C PHE A 2 1.26 -0.55 -13.66
N TRP A 3 1.89 -1.72 -13.69
CA TRP A 3 2.99 -2.03 -14.59
C TRP A 3 2.51 -3.17 -15.49
N GLY A 4 2.27 -2.86 -16.79
CA GLY A 4 1.51 -3.76 -17.64
C GLY A 4 0.10 -3.94 -17.09
N ASP A 5 -0.33 -5.18 -16.86
CA ASP A 5 -1.62 -5.52 -16.28
C ASP A 5 -1.56 -5.75 -14.76
N VAL A 6 -0.38 -5.61 -14.16
CA VAL A 6 -0.17 -5.90 -12.73
C VAL A 6 -0.27 -4.61 -11.91
N PRO A 7 -1.14 -4.57 -10.88
CA PRO A 7 -1.16 -3.44 -9.96
C PRO A 7 0.16 -3.32 -9.18
N VAL A 8 0.67 -2.11 -9.08
CA VAL A 8 1.92 -1.81 -8.35
C VAL A 8 1.68 -0.84 -7.19
N PHE A 9 0.41 -0.45 -6.99
CA PHE A 9 -0.01 0.43 -5.91
C PHE A 9 -1.47 0.16 -5.58
N ILE A 10 -1.80 0.13 -4.29
CA ILE A 10 -3.15 -0.13 -3.78
C ILE A 10 -3.61 1.08 -2.99
N LEU A 11 -4.82 1.55 -3.26
CA LEU A 11 -5.48 2.60 -2.48
C LEU A 11 -6.87 2.09 -2.07
N GLU A 12 -7.09 1.94 -0.77
CA GLU A 12 -8.38 1.58 -0.19
C GLU A 12 -8.96 2.80 0.54
N ILE A 13 -10.18 3.20 0.19
CA ILE A 13 -10.80 4.41 0.73
C ILE A 13 -12.04 4.05 1.53
N LYS A 14 -12.11 4.57 2.74
CA LYS A 14 -13.27 4.48 3.64
C LYS A 14 -13.75 5.88 4.00
N THR A 15 -15.00 5.99 4.48
CA THR A 15 -15.55 7.28 4.91
C THR A 15 -14.88 7.78 6.19
N GLY A 16 -14.63 9.09 6.26
CA GLY A 16 -13.88 9.72 7.34
C GLY A 16 -14.38 9.41 8.76
N PRO A 17 -15.71 9.53 9.04
CA PRO A 17 -16.23 9.28 10.40
C PRO A 17 -15.94 7.89 10.96
N LYS A 18 -15.77 6.88 10.11
CA LYS A 18 -15.46 5.52 10.55
C LYS A 18 -14.06 5.39 11.15
N LEU A 19 -13.18 6.37 10.96
CA LEU A 19 -11.85 6.36 11.56
C LEU A 19 -11.90 6.24 13.09
N ASP A 20 -12.94 6.75 13.74
CA ASP A 20 -13.07 6.72 15.19
C ASP A 20 -13.38 5.32 15.74
N LEU A 21 -13.76 4.38 14.89
CA LEU A 21 -14.13 3.02 15.30
C LEU A 21 -12.94 2.07 15.16
N LEU A 22 -12.58 1.38 16.22
CA LEU A 22 -11.54 0.34 16.19
C LEU A 22 -11.89 -0.76 15.20
N SER A 23 -13.15 -1.21 15.20
CA SER A 23 -13.62 -2.24 14.28
C SER A 23 -13.42 -1.86 12.82
N ALA A 24 -13.68 -0.60 12.46
CA ALA A 24 -13.49 -0.10 11.11
C ALA A 24 -11.98 -0.05 10.75
N ARG A 25 -11.14 0.34 11.70
CA ARG A 25 -9.68 0.36 11.48
C ARG A 25 -9.09 -1.04 11.35
N GLU A 26 -9.54 -1.99 12.17
CA GLU A 26 -9.14 -3.40 12.04
C GLU A 26 -9.55 -3.97 10.69
N GLU A 27 -10.77 -3.71 10.27
CA GLU A 27 -11.26 -4.17 8.97
C GLU A 27 -10.46 -3.57 7.82
N ALA A 28 -10.19 -2.27 7.85
CA ALA A 28 -9.39 -1.58 6.84
C ALA A 28 -7.96 -2.14 6.80
N ASP A 29 -7.36 -2.39 7.97
CA ASP A 29 -6.04 -2.99 8.08
C ASP A 29 -6.00 -4.38 7.46
N LEU A 30 -6.98 -5.22 7.78
CA LEU A 30 -7.06 -6.59 7.24
C LEU A 30 -7.29 -6.59 5.73
N GLN A 31 -8.13 -5.71 5.21
CA GLN A 31 -8.38 -5.60 3.77
C GLN A 31 -7.12 -5.19 3.02
N THR A 32 -6.41 -4.19 3.52
CA THR A 32 -5.16 -3.73 2.91
C THR A 32 -4.10 -4.84 2.91
N ARG A 33 -3.96 -5.55 4.03
CA ARG A 33 -3.01 -6.68 4.15
C ARG A 33 -3.35 -7.82 3.20
N ARG A 34 -4.62 -8.13 3.07
CA ARG A 34 -5.09 -9.19 2.16
C ARG A 34 -4.74 -8.85 0.72
N ARG A 35 -4.98 -7.61 0.30
CA ARG A 35 -4.62 -7.12 -1.04
C ARG A 35 -3.12 -7.20 -1.27
N LEU A 36 -2.32 -6.78 -0.30
CA LEU A 36 -0.87 -6.85 -0.40
C LEU A 36 -0.37 -8.29 -0.56
N ARG A 37 -0.93 -9.22 0.21
CA ARG A 37 -0.57 -10.65 0.11
C ARG A 37 -0.93 -11.23 -1.25
N ASP A 38 -2.09 -10.86 -1.79
CA ASP A 38 -2.52 -11.34 -3.10
C ASP A 38 -1.60 -10.87 -4.23
N LEU A 39 -1.02 -9.68 -4.08
CA LEU A 39 -0.23 -9.05 -5.14
C LEU A 39 1.28 -9.28 -5.01
N VAL A 40 1.78 -9.54 -3.81
CA VAL A 40 3.23 -9.65 -3.58
C VAL A 40 3.89 -10.74 -4.43
N GLY A 41 3.16 -11.81 -4.71
CA GLY A 41 3.67 -12.93 -5.51
C GLY A 41 3.70 -12.68 -7.01
N ILE A 42 2.96 -11.68 -7.50
CA ILE A 42 2.85 -11.37 -8.93
C ILE A 42 3.41 -9.98 -9.29
N CYS A 43 3.62 -9.13 -8.30
CA CYS A 43 4.19 -7.80 -8.51
C CYS A 43 5.69 -7.92 -8.78
N PRO A 44 6.19 -7.31 -9.88
CA PRO A 44 7.62 -7.39 -10.22
C PRO A 44 8.50 -6.50 -9.34
N LEU A 45 7.91 -5.58 -8.57
CA LEU A 45 8.66 -4.70 -7.69
C LEU A 45 9.07 -5.45 -6.42
N SER A 46 10.28 -5.17 -5.94
CA SER A 46 10.77 -5.74 -4.67
C SER A 46 10.03 -5.18 -3.46
N LYS A 47 9.41 -4.03 -3.61
CA LYS A 47 8.64 -3.36 -2.56
C LYS A 47 7.29 -2.94 -3.12
N LEU A 48 6.22 -3.37 -2.47
CA LEU A 48 4.85 -3.04 -2.86
C LEU A 48 4.26 -2.07 -1.84
N HIS A 49 3.69 -0.98 -2.32
CA HIS A 49 3.08 0.06 -1.48
C HIS A 49 1.56 -0.03 -1.52
N ALA A 50 0.95 0.29 -0.37
CA ALA A 50 -0.48 0.48 -0.27
C ALA A 50 -0.79 1.67 0.65
N VAL A 51 -1.94 2.28 0.44
CA VAL A 51 -2.46 3.34 1.29
C VAL A 51 -3.88 2.98 1.69
N SER A 52 -4.16 3.03 2.98
CA SER A 52 -5.51 2.98 3.52
C SER A 52 -5.92 4.39 3.93
N ALA A 53 -7.07 4.84 3.44
CA ALA A 53 -7.56 6.18 3.67
C ALA A 53 -8.91 6.15 4.40
N PHE A 54 -9.04 6.96 5.44
CA PHE A 54 -10.32 7.32 6.04
C PHE A 54 -10.55 8.81 5.76
N GLY A 55 -11.35 9.11 4.74
CA GLY A 55 -11.50 10.48 4.25
C GLY A 55 -10.14 11.01 3.80
N THR A 56 -9.66 12.07 4.46
CA THR A 56 -8.37 12.71 4.15
C THR A 56 -7.19 12.17 4.95
N LYS A 57 -7.44 11.25 5.89
CA LYS A 57 -6.40 10.66 6.76
C LYS A 57 -5.86 9.39 6.14
N LEU A 58 -4.54 9.30 5.99
CA LEU A 58 -3.87 8.20 5.31
C LEU A 58 -2.99 7.39 6.25
N CYS A 59 -2.98 6.08 6.03
CA CYS A 59 -2.02 5.16 6.61
C CYS A 59 -1.25 4.48 5.49
N PHE A 60 0.07 4.47 5.57
CA PHE A 60 0.96 3.92 4.53
C PHE A 60 1.44 2.54 4.91
N TYR A 61 1.32 1.62 3.96
CA TYR A 61 1.77 0.24 4.09
C TYR A 61 2.85 -0.05 3.07
N THR A 62 3.80 -0.89 3.46
CA THR A 62 4.78 -1.46 2.54
C THR A 62 4.93 -2.95 2.83
N THR A 63 5.21 -3.71 1.79
CA THR A 63 5.61 -5.10 1.94
C THR A 63 6.79 -5.39 1.03
N ASP A 64 7.75 -6.15 1.57
CA ASP A 64 8.78 -6.81 0.81
C ASP A 64 8.50 -8.32 0.80
N SER A 65 9.49 -9.14 0.49
CA SER A 65 9.33 -10.59 0.47
C SER A 65 9.12 -11.21 1.86
N SER A 66 9.34 -10.47 2.95
CA SER A 66 9.35 -11.01 4.31
C SER A 66 8.16 -10.60 5.16
N ALA A 67 7.77 -9.32 5.14
CA ALA A 67 6.76 -8.81 6.07
C ALA A 67 6.03 -7.59 5.54
N ILE A 68 4.84 -7.35 6.08
CA ILE A 68 4.04 -6.15 5.84
C ILE A 68 4.26 -5.19 6.99
N THR A 69 4.58 -3.94 6.68
CA THR A 69 4.75 -2.84 7.64
C THR A 69 3.67 -1.81 7.42
N PRO A 70 2.98 -1.30 8.45
CA PRO A 70 3.12 -1.60 9.88
C PRO A 70 2.53 -2.96 10.26
N PRO A 71 2.80 -3.48 11.48
CA PRO A 71 2.23 -4.75 11.93
C PRO A 71 0.71 -4.69 12.06
N ARG A 72 0.08 -5.85 12.04
CA ARG A 72 -1.37 -5.97 12.16
C ARG A 72 -1.87 -5.28 13.43
N ILE A 73 -3.02 -4.60 13.31
CA ILE A 73 -3.74 -4.09 14.49
C ILE A 73 -4.31 -5.28 15.24
N VAL A 74 -3.93 -5.39 16.52
CA VAL A 74 -4.46 -6.42 17.41
C VAL A 74 -5.51 -5.76 18.29
N GLY A 75 -6.76 -6.20 18.14
CA GLY A 75 -7.83 -5.78 19.02
C GLY A 75 -7.65 -6.42 20.40
N ASP A 76 -7.98 -5.68 21.45
CA ASP A 76 -7.96 -6.18 22.81
C ASP A 76 -9.41 -6.38 23.28
N ASP A 77 -9.82 -7.64 23.40
CA ASP A 77 -11.18 -8.01 23.84
C ASP A 77 -11.48 -7.58 25.28
N GLN A 78 -10.45 -7.19 26.05
CA GLN A 78 -10.62 -6.74 27.43
C GLN A 78 -11.10 -5.30 27.54
N PHE A 79 -10.99 -4.52 26.47
CA PHE A 79 -11.44 -3.13 26.47
C PHE A 79 -12.79 -3.00 25.78
N THR A 80 -13.74 -2.39 26.50
CA THR A 80 -15.07 -2.07 25.96
C THR A 80 -15.05 -0.80 25.09
N ILE A 81 -13.92 -0.11 25.03
CA ILE A 81 -13.77 1.14 24.30
C ILE A 81 -13.19 0.85 22.93
N ASP A 82 -13.90 1.28 21.89
CA ASP A 82 -13.46 1.15 20.52
C ASP A 82 -12.40 2.22 20.18
N THR A 83 -11.24 2.11 20.87
CA THR A 83 -10.12 3.02 20.66
C THR A 83 -8.94 2.27 20.07
N ALA A 84 -8.32 2.83 19.08
CA ALA A 84 -7.11 2.28 18.48
C ALA A 84 -6.09 3.39 18.25
N PRO A 85 -4.83 3.05 18.05
CA PRO A 85 -3.81 4.03 17.75
C PRO A 85 -4.18 4.83 16.51
N ARG A 86 -4.50 6.10 16.69
CA ARG A 86 -4.82 7.01 15.58
C ARG A 86 -3.56 7.37 14.79
N GLU A 87 -2.40 7.18 15.38
CA GLU A 87 -1.10 7.47 14.78
C GLU A 87 -0.86 6.74 13.47
N ARG A 88 -1.58 5.66 13.21
CA ARG A 88 -1.48 4.96 11.92
C ARG A 88 -2.10 5.75 10.77
N TRP A 89 -3.19 6.47 11.04
CA TRP A 89 -3.86 7.35 10.07
C TRP A 89 -3.57 8.81 10.42
N ASP A 90 -2.31 9.14 10.57
CA ASP A 90 -1.85 10.47 11.02
C ASP A 90 -1.48 11.42 9.89
N CYS A 91 -1.41 10.93 8.66
CA CYS A 91 -1.06 11.74 7.49
C CYS A 91 -2.33 12.34 6.88
N ASP A 92 -2.50 13.65 7.00
CA ASP A 92 -3.66 14.36 6.45
C ASP A 92 -3.29 15.02 5.13
N VAL A 93 -3.96 14.62 4.03
CA VAL A 93 -3.68 15.17 2.70
C VAL A 93 -4.05 16.65 2.56
N LEU A 94 -4.84 17.20 3.48
CA LEU A 94 -5.15 18.61 3.51
C LEU A 94 -4.01 19.47 4.05
N GLU A 95 -3.06 18.86 4.73
CA GLU A 95 -1.85 19.52 5.20
C GLU A 95 -0.73 19.40 4.17
N ALA A 96 0.13 20.43 4.07
CA ALA A 96 1.19 20.45 3.07
C ALA A 96 2.12 19.24 3.17
N GLU A 97 2.55 18.88 4.39
CA GLU A 97 3.39 17.71 4.62
C GLU A 97 2.66 16.41 4.30
N GLY A 98 1.37 16.33 4.66
CA GLY A 98 0.55 15.16 4.38
C GLY A 98 0.27 14.96 2.89
N ALA A 99 0.16 16.04 2.12
CA ALA A 99 0.00 15.98 0.68
C ALA A 99 1.29 15.56 -0.04
N ALA A 100 2.45 15.90 0.51
CA ALA A 100 3.74 15.56 -0.08
C ALA A 100 4.06 14.06 0.01
N ARG A 101 3.62 13.40 1.07
CA ARG A 101 3.95 11.99 1.33
C ARG A 101 3.40 11.02 0.28
N PRO A 102 2.12 11.07 -0.11
CA PRO A 102 1.63 10.20 -1.19
C PRO A 102 2.29 10.49 -2.54
N LYS A 103 2.64 11.74 -2.81
CA LYS A 103 3.38 12.09 -4.02
C LYS A 103 4.77 11.46 -4.04
N ALA A 104 5.45 11.43 -2.90
CA ALA A 104 6.75 10.79 -2.77
C ALA A 104 6.66 9.28 -3.01
N VAL A 105 5.63 8.63 -2.48
CA VAL A 105 5.38 7.19 -2.70
C VAL A 105 5.15 6.91 -4.18
N VAL A 106 4.30 7.67 -4.84
CA VAL A 106 4.02 7.52 -6.28
C VAL A 106 5.29 7.70 -7.10
N HIS A 107 6.10 8.69 -6.76
CA HIS A 107 7.37 8.95 -7.44
C HIS A 107 8.34 7.77 -7.28
N GLU A 108 8.47 7.23 -6.09
CA GLU A 108 9.28 6.03 -5.82
C GLU A 108 8.84 4.85 -6.67
N ILE A 109 7.53 4.62 -6.77
CA ILE A 109 6.98 3.52 -7.58
C ILE A 109 7.27 3.76 -9.07
N GLN A 110 7.10 4.97 -9.55
CA GLN A 110 7.40 5.32 -10.96
C GLN A 110 8.87 5.08 -11.29
N GLN A 111 9.78 5.45 -10.39
CA GLN A 111 11.20 5.19 -10.59
C GLN A 111 11.52 3.68 -10.59
N ALA A 112 10.90 2.92 -9.69
CA ALA A 112 11.08 1.47 -9.64
C ALA A 112 10.58 0.80 -10.92
N CYS A 113 9.44 1.23 -11.45
CA CYS A 113 8.93 0.74 -12.73
C CYS A 113 9.84 1.10 -13.89
N ALA A 114 10.40 2.31 -13.89
CA ALA A 114 11.34 2.73 -14.92
C ALA A 114 12.62 1.88 -14.89
N GLN A 115 13.08 1.48 -13.73
CA GLN A 115 14.23 0.58 -13.61
C GLN A 115 13.94 -0.82 -14.15
N LEU A 116 12.72 -1.33 -13.96
CA LEU A 116 12.30 -2.60 -14.58
C LEU A 116 12.33 -2.51 -16.10
N ASP A 117 11.79 -1.45 -16.66
CA ASP A 117 11.79 -1.22 -18.11
C ASP A 117 13.22 -1.12 -18.65
N SER A 118 14.12 -0.44 -17.93
CA SER A 118 15.54 -0.33 -18.32
C SER A 118 16.25 -1.68 -18.24
N GLY A 119 15.95 -2.49 -17.22
CA GLY A 119 16.49 -3.84 -17.08
C GLY A 119 16.03 -4.76 -18.21
N GLU A 120 14.78 -4.66 -18.63
CA GLU A 120 14.25 -5.39 -19.77
C GLU A 120 14.94 -4.98 -21.07
N HIS A 121 15.28 -3.72 -21.21
CA HIS A 121 15.99 -3.22 -22.39
C HIS A 121 17.41 -3.78 -22.53
N LEU A 122 18.06 -4.10 -21.43
CA LEU A 122 19.41 -4.64 -21.43
C LEU A 122 19.49 -6.11 -21.81
N ASN A 123 18.38 -6.85 -21.65
CA ASN A 123 18.31 -8.29 -21.93
C ASN A 123 17.11 -8.60 -22.82
N SER A 124 17.31 -8.48 -24.13
CA SER A 124 16.22 -8.65 -25.11
C SER A 124 15.55 -10.02 -25.05
N CYS A 125 16.28 -11.08 -24.75
CA CYS A 125 15.71 -12.42 -24.66
C CYS A 125 14.84 -12.57 -23.38
N GLU A 126 15.29 -12.03 -22.29
CA GLU A 126 14.52 -12.03 -21.03
C GLU A 126 13.29 -11.12 -21.14
N MET A 127 13.41 -10.04 -21.89
CA MET A 127 12.29 -9.13 -22.14
C MET A 127 11.13 -9.85 -22.81
N LEU A 128 11.39 -10.76 -23.78
CA LEU A 128 10.35 -11.55 -24.41
C LEU A 128 9.65 -12.48 -23.44
N LEU A 129 10.39 -13.12 -22.56
CA LEU A 129 9.83 -13.98 -21.52
C LEU A 129 8.99 -13.18 -20.52
N THR A 130 9.47 -12.02 -20.12
CA THR A 130 8.74 -11.14 -19.20
C THR A 130 7.43 -10.69 -19.82
N LYS A 131 7.42 -10.32 -21.10
CA LYS A 131 6.20 -9.95 -21.81
C LYS A 131 5.22 -11.09 -21.94
N ALA A 132 5.70 -12.32 -22.11
CA ALA A 132 4.85 -13.50 -22.18
C ALA A 132 4.14 -13.79 -20.84
N CYS A 133 4.74 -13.39 -19.72
CA CYS A 133 4.14 -13.52 -18.38
C CYS A 133 3.08 -12.46 -18.08
N HIS A 134 2.99 -11.45 -18.88
CA HIS A 134 2.01 -10.37 -18.75
C HIS A 134 0.79 -10.64 -19.63
#